data_23c58b3d1871172186a8b3b0b2f5ad57
#
_entry.id   23c58b3d1871172186a8b3b0b2f5ad57
#
_cell.length_a   1.000
_cell.length_b   1.000
_cell.length_c   1.000
_cell.angle_alpha   90.00
_cell.angle_beta   90.00
_cell.angle_gamma   90.00
#
_symmetry.space_group_name_H-M   'P 1'
#
loop_
_entity.id
_entity.type
_entity.pdbx_description
1 polymer ?
#
loop_
_entity_poly.entity_id
_entity_poly.type
_entity_poly.pdbx_seq_one_letter_code
_entity_poly.pdbx_strand_id
1 'polypeptide(L)'
;MLSLTAPLRAQPLRAAASAHSGPATAAGPAAGSEAGLAAVDWQAWVGVPAPRFAGGHQVRLLEGGDELFPCLLAAIGAAEREVWLATYIFHTDDAALAVLQALVQAAARGVQVRVVVDGFGCLSTLAVLRQRLHGTDVALEVFRPLERWWAWLQPGQLRR
;
A
#
# COMPACT_ATOMS: atom_id res chain seq x y z
N MET A 1 -1.11 2.24 -3.31
CA MET A 1 0.36 2.22 -3.42
C MET A 1 0.88 2.93 -2.20
N LEU A 2 1.43 2.20 -1.23
CA LEU A 2 1.99 2.76 0.00
C LEU A 2 3.45 3.12 -0.27
N SER A 3 3.79 4.41 -0.28
CA SER A 3 5.18 4.87 -0.35
C SER A 3 5.58 5.35 1.04
N LEU A 4 6.33 4.53 1.74
CA LEU A 4 6.94 4.86 3.03
C LEU A 4 8.40 5.27 2.78
N THR A 5 8.68 6.55 2.82
CA THR A 5 10.03 7.08 2.74
C THR A 5 10.47 7.53 4.13
N ALA A 6 10.90 6.59 4.95
CA ALA A 6 11.64 6.89 6.18
C ALA A 6 13.00 6.18 6.13
N PRO A 7 14.10 6.81 6.52
CA PRO A 7 15.36 6.10 6.65
C PRO A 7 15.30 5.19 7.88
N LEU A 8 14.98 3.93 7.67
CA LEU A 8 15.05 2.90 8.71
C LEU A 8 16.53 2.64 9.02
N ARG A 9 16.97 3.08 10.17
CA ARG A 9 18.24 2.63 10.76
C ARG A 9 18.01 1.19 11.24
N ALA A 10 18.41 0.22 10.41
CA ALA A 10 18.25 -1.20 10.69
C ALA A 10 19.08 -1.61 11.92
N GLN A 11 18.38 -2.07 12.97
CA GLN A 11 19.01 -2.94 13.96
C GLN A 11 18.98 -4.38 13.41
N PRO A 12 20.07 -5.14 13.49
CA PRO A 12 20.09 -6.51 13.00
C PRO A 12 19.33 -7.42 13.96
N LEU A 13 18.16 -7.89 13.56
CA LEU A 13 17.48 -9.02 14.19
C LEU A 13 18.26 -10.30 13.85
N ARG A 14 18.77 -10.97 14.89
CA ARG A 14 19.42 -12.27 14.78
C ARG A 14 18.47 -13.29 14.17
N ALA A 15 18.86 -13.82 13.01
CA ALA A 15 18.19 -14.92 12.35
C ALA A 15 18.36 -16.20 13.18
N ALA A 16 17.26 -16.80 13.64
CA ALA A 16 17.23 -18.18 14.08
C ALA A 16 17.10 -19.06 12.83
N ALA A 17 18.20 -19.69 12.45
CA ALA A 17 18.26 -20.68 11.37
C ALA A 17 17.62 -22.00 11.89
N SER A 18 16.45 -22.37 11.39
CA SER A 18 15.96 -23.73 11.46
C SER A 18 16.26 -24.43 10.14
N ALA A 19 17.24 -25.30 10.17
CA ALA A 19 17.56 -26.20 9.08
C ALA A 19 16.47 -27.29 8.98
N HIS A 20 15.72 -27.34 7.89
CA HIS A 20 14.96 -28.52 7.48
C HIS A 20 15.61 -29.06 6.20
N SER A 21 16.42 -30.10 6.41
CA SER A 21 16.89 -31.00 5.35
C SER A 21 15.80 -32.04 5.09
N GLY A 22 15.22 -32.04 3.89
CA GLY A 22 14.36 -33.10 3.35
C GLY A 22 14.79 -33.46 1.93
N PRO A 23 14.70 -34.73 1.50
CA PRO A 23 15.47 -35.27 0.37
C PRO A 23 14.91 -34.92 -0.99
N ALA A 24 15.84 -34.78 -1.93
CA ALA A 24 15.58 -34.72 -3.36
C ALA A 24 14.99 -36.06 -3.87
N THR A 25 14.18 -35.96 -4.89
CA THR A 25 14.05 -36.82 -6.06
C THR A 25 12.58 -37.01 -6.46
N ALA A 26 12.15 -36.33 -7.48
CA ALA A 26 11.23 -36.87 -8.47
C ALA A 26 11.45 -36.18 -9.81
N ALA A 27 11.88 -36.96 -10.79
CA ALA A 27 12.02 -36.57 -12.17
C ALA A 27 10.66 -36.10 -12.72
N GLY A 28 10.60 -34.90 -13.27
CA GLY A 28 9.45 -34.38 -13.98
C GLY A 28 9.37 -34.98 -15.39
N PRO A 29 8.17 -35.13 -15.99
CA PRO A 29 7.98 -35.63 -17.33
C PRO A 29 8.43 -34.61 -18.36
N ALA A 30 8.89 -35.17 -19.48
CA ALA A 30 9.48 -34.56 -20.67
C ALA A 30 8.71 -33.34 -21.19
N ALA A 31 9.51 -32.42 -21.72
CA ALA A 31 9.12 -31.25 -22.49
C ALA A 31 8.05 -31.57 -23.55
N GLY A 32 6.84 -31.13 -23.28
CA GLY A 32 5.80 -30.96 -24.29
C GLY A 32 6.00 -29.57 -24.93
N SER A 33 6.15 -29.61 -26.25
CA SER A 33 6.14 -28.54 -27.25
C SER A 33 5.48 -27.24 -26.74
N GLU A 34 6.27 -26.25 -26.38
CA GLU A 34 5.85 -24.85 -26.29
C GLU A 34 5.65 -24.32 -27.74
N ALA A 35 4.53 -24.64 -28.31
CA ALA A 35 4.07 -23.99 -29.53
C ALA A 35 3.59 -22.58 -29.16
N GLY A 36 4.51 -21.63 -29.27
CA GLY A 36 4.24 -20.26 -29.73
C GLY A 36 3.05 -19.50 -29.14
N LEU A 37 3.06 -19.18 -27.86
CA LEU A 37 2.53 -17.89 -27.45
C LEU A 37 3.64 -16.87 -27.75
N ALA A 38 3.56 -16.23 -28.93
CA ALA A 38 4.39 -15.07 -29.22
C ALA A 38 4.27 -14.13 -28.04
N ALA A 39 5.39 -13.87 -27.38
CA ALA A 39 5.44 -12.94 -26.25
C ALA A 39 4.83 -11.62 -26.73
N VAL A 40 3.65 -11.31 -26.23
CA VAL A 40 2.98 -10.04 -26.54
C VAL A 40 3.93 -8.95 -26.06
N ASP A 41 4.49 -8.19 -27.00
CA ASP A 41 5.28 -7.01 -26.66
C ASP A 41 4.36 -5.94 -26.07
N TRP A 42 4.07 -6.08 -24.78
CA TRP A 42 3.24 -5.15 -24.04
C TRP A 42 3.86 -3.74 -23.99
N GLN A 43 5.17 -3.60 -24.20
CA GLN A 43 5.88 -2.32 -24.24
C GLN A 43 5.52 -1.53 -25.50
N ALA A 44 5.41 -2.19 -26.65
CA ALA A 44 4.92 -1.57 -27.88
C ALA A 44 3.46 -1.11 -27.74
N TRP A 45 2.69 -1.80 -26.89
CA TRP A 45 1.26 -1.49 -26.69
C TRP A 45 1.03 -0.29 -25.77
N VAL A 46 1.91 -0.06 -24.78
CA VAL A 46 1.71 0.96 -23.74
C VAL A 46 2.60 2.20 -23.96
N GLY A 47 3.58 2.14 -24.85
CA GLY A 47 4.52 3.25 -25.09
C GLY A 47 5.35 3.63 -23.85
N VAL A 48 5.44 2.74 -22.86
CA VAL A 48 6.18 2.99 -21.62
C VAL A 48 7.65 2.66 -21.85
N PRO A 49 8.60 3.53 -21.44
CA PRO A 49 10.01 3.21 -21.49
C PRO A 49 10.32 1.90 -20.76
N ALA A 50 11.28 1.13 -21.27
CA ALA A 50 11.70 -0.11 -20.61
C ALA A 50 12.02 0.12 -19.13
N PRO A 51 11.56 -0.74 -18.22
CA PRO A 51 11.82 -0.57 -16.79
C PRO A 51 13.32 -0.61 -16.52
N ARG A 52 13.78 0.33 -15.69
CA ARG A 52 15.15 0.34 -15.21
C ARG A 52 15.19 -0.29 -13.83
N PHE A 53 15.93 -1.37 -13.70
CA PHE A 53 16.13 -2.03 -12.42
C PHE A 53 17.34 -1.40 -11.72
N ALA A 54 17.13 -0.95 -10.47
CA ALA A 54 18.19 -0.43 -9.61
C ALA A 54 18.41 -1.40 -8.45
N GLY A 55 19.67 -1.54 -8.01
CA GLY A 55 20.01 -2.32 -6.83
C GLY A 55 19.85 -1.52 -5.52
N GLY A 56 20.15 -2.16 -4.38
CA GLY A 56 20.16 -1.51 -3.07
C GLY A 56 18.80 -1.47 -2.36
N HIS A 57 17.76 -2.14 -2.90
CA HIS A 57 16.47 -2.27 -2.26
C HIS A 57 16.44 -3.48 -1.33
N GLN A 58 15.83 -3.31 -0.16
CA GLN A 58 15.47 -4.39 0.74
C GLN A 58 13.96 -4.60 0.65
N VAL A 59 13.56 -5.81 0.26
CA VAL A 59 12.15 -6.17 0.11
C VAL A 59 11.81 -7.26 1.11
N ARG A 60 10.75 -7.05 1.89
CA ARG A 60 10.18 -8.04 2.80
C ARG A 60 8.72 -8.25 2.43
N LEU A 61 8.34 -9.49 2.23
CA LEU A 61 6.93 -9.88 2.08
C LEU A 61 6.30 -9.99 3.47
N LEU A 62 5.12 -9.40 3.64
CA LEU A 62 4.31 -9.50 4.86
C LEU A 62 3.07 -10.33 4.53
N GLU A 63 2.78 -11.32 5.36
CA GLU A 63 1.64 -12.21 5.17
C GLU A 63 0.43 -11.73 5.98
N GLY A 64 -0.59 -11.27 5.26
CA GLY A 64 -1.86 -10.86 5.86
C GLY A 64 -1.81 -9.60 6.71
N GLY A 65 -2.93 -9.31 7.37
CA GLY A 65 -3.10 -8.12 8.23
C GLY A 65 -2.31 -8.21 9.52
N ASP A 66 -2.10 -9.42 10.04
CA ASP A 66 -1.44 -9.65 11.33
C ASP A 66 0.04 -9.24 11.31
N GLU A 67 0.69 -9.32 10.15
CA GLU A 67 2.05 -8.80 9.97
C GLU A 67 2.06 -7.36 9.45
N LEU A 68 1.11 -7.01 8.56
CA LEU A 68 1.07 -5.70 7.92
C LEU A 68 0.77 -4.60 8.93
N PHE A 69 -0.29 -4.72 9.72
CA PHE A 69 -0.72 -3.63 10.59
C PHE A 69 0.29 -3.29 11.68
N PRO A 70 0.91 -4.24 12.40
CA PRO A 70 1.97 -3.91 13.35
C PRO A 70 3.18 -3.23 12.69
N CYS A 71 3.60 -3.68 11.50
CA CYS A 71 4.68 -3.04 10.76
C CYS A 71 4.32 -1.62 10.32
N LEU A 72 3.09 -1.39 9.86
CA LEU A 72 2.58 -0.10 9.46
C LEU A 72 2.53 0.88 10.64
N LEU A 73 1.97 0.43 11.77
CA LEU A 73 1.90 1.23 12.99
C LEU A 73 3.29 1.61 13.52
N ALA A 74 4.23 0.64 13.51
CA ALA A 74 5.61 0.90 13.91
C ALA A 74 6.29 1.93 12.98
N ALA A 75 6.07 1.82 11.66
CA ALA A 75 6.62 2.75 10.68
C ALA A 75 6.07 4.18 10.84
N ILE A 76 4.75 4.32 11.05
CA ILE A 76 4.12 5.62 11.33
C ILE A 76 4.63 6.19 12.65
N GLY A 77 4.77 5.34 13.67
CA GLY A 77 5.28 5.73 14.99
C GLY A 77 6.73 6.23 14.95
N ALA A 78 7.55 5.65 14.07
CA ALA A 78 8.96 6.01 13.89
C ALA A 78 9.18 7.17 12.89
N ALA A 79 8.14 7.65 12.22
CA ALA A 79 8.26 8.74 11.26
C ALA A 79 8.64 10.05 11.95
N GLU A 80 9.64 10.76 11.39
CA GLU A 80 10.18 12.01 11.92
C GLU A 80 9.87 13.23 11.06
N ARG A 81 9.61 13.04 9.77
CA ARG A 81 9.44 14.15 8.82
C ARG A 81 8.09 14.16 8.13
N GLU A 82 7.74 13.08 7.46
CA GLU A 82 6.50 13.02 6.68
C GLU A 82 5.94 11.60 6.61
N VAL A 83 4.61 11.50 6.53
CA VAL A 83 3.86 10.28 6.26
C VAL A 83 2.88 10.54 5.13
N TRP A 84 2.95 9.71 4.09
CA TRP A 84 1.99 9.72 2.99
C TRP A 84 1.24 8.39 2.99
N LEU A 85 -0.06 8.46 3.20
CA LEU A 85 -0.95 7.30 3.12
C LEU A 85 -1.93 7.51 1.97
N ALA A 86 -1.88 6.64 0.97
CA ALA A 86 -2.85 6.62 -0.11
C ALA A 86 -3.55 5.26 -0.16
N THR A 87 -4.88 5.26 -0.11
CA THR A 87 -5.66 4.02 -0.16
C THR A 87 -6.96 4.21 -0.93
N TYR A 88 -7.38 3.14 -1.61
CA TYR A 88 -8.67 3.11 -2.29
C TYR A 88 -9.83 2.98 -1.30
N ILE A 89 -9.68 2.11 -0.31
CA ILE A 89 -10.69 1.88 0.73
C ILE A 89 -10.04 2.13 2.10
N PHE A 90 -10.73 2.89 2.93
CA PHE A 90 -10.38 3.05 4.34
C PHE A 90 -11.58 2.62 5.19
N HIS A 91 -11.47 1.48 5.83
CA HIS A 91 -12.52 0.97 6.72
C HIS A 91 -12.53 1.70 8.07
N THR A 92 -13.56 1.43 8.88
CA THR A 92 -13.70 1.95 10.25
C THR A 92 -13.66 0.84 11.29
N ASP A 93 -13.02 -0.29 10.95
CA ASP A 93 -12.71 -1.37 11.87
C ASP A 93 -11.57 -1.01 12.84
N ASP A 94 -11.34 -1.85 13.83
CA ASP A 94 -10.35 -1.60 14.88
C ASP A 94 -8.93 -1.38 14.33
N ALA A 95 -8.54 -2.15 13.29
CA ALA A 95 -7.23 -2.01 12.67
C ALA A 95 -7.08 -0.67 11.94
N ALA A 96 -8.10 -0.26 11.17
CA ALA A 96 -8.10 1.02 10.50
C ALA A 96 -8.15 2.20 11.48
N LEU A 97 -8.91 2.06 12.58
CA LEU A 97 -8.95 3.07 13.65
C LEU A 97 -7.60 3.21 14.37
N ALA A 98 -6.89 2.10 14.59
CA ALA A 98 -5.53 2.14 15.14
C ALA A 98 -4.55 2.88 14.22
N VAL A 99 -4.63 2.64 12.90
CA VAL A 99 -3.83 3.37 11.90
C VAL A 99 -4.18 4.86 11.94
N LEU A 100 -5.47 5.21 11.96
CA LEU A 100 -5.91 6.60 12.02
C LEU A 100 -5.37 7.31 13.27
N GLN A 101 -5.43 6.66 14.43
CA GLN A 101 -4.89 7.19 15.67
C GLN A 101 -3.36 7.38 15.60
N ALA A 102 -2.64 6.45 15.02
CA ALA A 102 -1.19 6.57 14.82
C ALA A 102 -0.83 7.77 13.92
N LEU A 103 -1.61 8.01 12.85
CA LEU A 103 -1.45 9.18 11.98
C LEU A 103 -1.68 10.50 12.73
N VAL A 104 -2.74 10.58 13.55
CA VAL A 104 -3.02 11.77 14.39
C VAL A 104 -1.88 12.00 15.38
N GLN A 105 -1.39 10.94 16.03
CA GLN A 105 -0.25 11.04 16.95
C GLN A 105 1.03 11.48 16.25
N ALA A 106 1.28 11.00 15.01
CA ALA A 106 2.41 11.46 14.22
C ALA A 106 2.31 12.95 13.89
N ALA A 107 1.13 13.42 13.47
CA ALA A 107 0.88 14.84 13.21
C ALA A 107 1.07 15.68 14.47
N ALA A 108 0.59 15.23 15.63
CA ALA A 108 0.79 15.91 16.91
C ALA A 108 2.27 16.03 17.33
N ARG A 109 3.15 15.15 16.83
CA ARG A 109 4.61 15.25 16.99
C ARG A 109 5.27 16.23 16.01
N GLY A 110 4.50 16.85 15.11
CA GLY A 110 5.02 17.77 14.09
C GLY A 110 5.40 17.08 12.78
N VAL A 111 5.06 15.80 12.58
CA VAL A 111 5.25 15.08 11.33
C VAL A 111 4.22 15.56 10.31
N GLN A 112 4.64 15.84 9.06
CA GLN A 112 3.71 16.19 8.01
C GLN A 112 2.94 14.93 7.56
N VAL A 113 1.66 14.86 7.91
CA VAL A 113 0.81 13.71 7.59
C VAL A 113 -0.18 14.07 6.50
N ARG A 114 -0.14 13.31 5.40
CA ARG A 114 -1.08 13.45 4.28
C ARG A 114 -1.76 12.12 4.00
N VAL A 115 -3.09 12.15 3.99
CA VAL A 115 -3.94 10.98 3.72
C VAL A 115 -4.74 11.25 2.46
N VAL A 116 -4.62 10.36 1.48
CA VAL A 116 -5.39 10.42 0.24
C VAL A 116 -6.30 9.21 0.18
N VAL A 117 -7.59 9.42 0.07
CA VAL A 117 -8.59 8.37 -0.06
C VAL A 117 -9.40 8.53 -1.34
N ASP A 118 -9.86 7.42 -1.92
CA ASP A 118 -10.74 7.50 -3.08
C ASP A 118 -12.19 7.78 -2.64
N GLY A 119 -12.84 8.72 -3.35
CA GLY A 119 -14.19 9.16 -2.98
C GLY A 119 -15.26 8.09 -3.19
N PHE A 120 -15.08 7.15 -4.12
CA PHE A 120 -15.99 6.03 -4.32
C PHE A 120 -15.71 4.92 -3.30
N GLY A 121 -14.45 4.52 -3.15
CA GLY A 121 -14.05 3.45 -2.24
C GLY A 121 -14.33 3.76 -0.76
N CYS A 122 -14.30 5.04 -0.38
CA CYS A 122 -14.55 5.51 0.99
C CYS A 122 -15.89 6.18 1.17
N LEU A 123 -16.85 6.04 0.24
CA LEU A 123 -18.13 6.77 0.29
C LEU A 123 -18.86 6.61 1.62
N SER A 124 -18.91 5.39 2.17
CA SER A 124 -19.60 5.09 3.44
C SER A 124 -18.82 5.53 4.68
N THR A 125 -17.51 5.66 4.59
CA THR A 125 -16.62 5.93 5.74
C THR A 125 -16.08 7.36 5.77
N LEU A 126 -16.23 8.10 4.67
CA LEU A 126 -15.65 9.43 4.50
C LEU A 126 -16.12 10.44 5.56
N ALA A 127 -17.41 10.38 5.93
CA ALA A 127 -17.95 11.26 6.97
C ALA A 127 -17.28 11.00 8.33
N VAL A 128 -17.08 9.73 8.68
CA VAL A 128 -16.40 9.33 9.91
C VAL A 128 -14.93 9.76 9.88
N LEU A 129 -14.24 9.56 8.76
CA LEU A 129 -12.86 10.01 8.59
C LEU A 129 -12.73 11.53 8.78
N ARG A 130 -13.57 12.31 8.13
CA ARG A 130 -13.59 13.77 8.26
C ARG A 130 -13.84 14.20 9.71
N GLN A 131 -14.79 13.57 10.37
CA GLN A 131 -15.10 13.85 11.77
C GLN A 131 -13.92 13.53 12.71
N ARG A 132 -13.28 12.37 12.51
CA ARG A 132 -12.14 11.94 13.34
C ARG A 132 -10.88 12.77 13.12
N LEU A 133 -10.69 13.29 11.92
CA LEU A 133 -9.54 14.14 11.58
C LEU A 133 -9.79 15.64 11.78
N HIS A 134 -11.04 16.02 12.07
CA HIS A 134 -11.38 17.42 12.33
C HIS A 134 -10.61 17.96 13.52
N GLY A 135 -9.94 19.11 13.32
CA GLY A 135 -9.13 19.76 14.37
C GLY A 135 -7.77 19.08 14.61
N THR A 136 -7.34 18.16 13.76
CA THR A 136 -5.99 17.59 13.77
C THR A 136 -5.15 18.17 12.63
N ASP A 137 -3.82 18.05 12.74
CA ASP A 137 -2.86 18.49 11.71
C ASP A 137 -2.68 17.46 10.57
N VAL A 138 -3.60 16.52 10.41
CA VAL A 138 -3.62 15.55 9.31
C VAL A 138 -4.32 16.14 8.10
N ALA A 139 -3.61 16.29 6.99
CA ALA A 139 -4.20 16.71 5.73
C ALA A 139 -4.93 15.54 5.06
N LEU A 140 -6.25 15.62 4.92
CA LEU A 140 -7.09 14.64 4.24
C LEU A 140 -7.48 15.16 2.86
N GLU A 141 -7.07 14.42 1.82
CA GLU A 141 -7.44 14.67 0.43
C GLU A 141 -8.35 13.56 -0.08
N VAL A 142 -9.41 13.94 -0.80
CA VAL A 142 -10.33 12.98 -1.41
C VAL A 142 -10.11 12.98 -2.92
N PHE A 143 -9.57 11.90 -3.44
CA PHE A 143 -9.40 11.71 -4.86
C PHE A 143 -10.75 11.36 -5.50
N ARG A 144 -11.14 12.07 -6.55
CA ARG A 144 -12.44 11.95 -7.22
C ARG A 144 -13.62 12.02 -6.23
N PRO A 145 -13.84 13.16 -5.56
CA PRO A 145 -14.95 13.31 -4.64
C PRO A 145 -16.28 13.16 -5.39
N LEU A 146 -17.15 12.30 -4.90
CA LEU A 146 -18.51 12.16 -5.43
C LEU A 146 -19.39 13.22 -4.77
N GLU A 147 -19.31 14.44 -5.24
CA GLU A 147 -20.08 15.57 -4.69
C GLU A 147 -21.56 15.50 -5.06
N ARG A 148 -21.92 14.69 -6.08
CA ARG A 148 -23.28 14.58 -6.60
C ARG A 148 -23.64 13.11 -6.85
N TRP A 149 -24.79 12.68 -6.37
CA TRP A 149 -25.31 11.31 -6.52
C TRP A 149 -25.41 10.81 -7.97
N TRP A 150 -25.45 11.71 -8.96
CA TRP A 150 -25.49 11.40 -10.38
C TRP A 150 -24.11 11.41 -11.07
N ALA A 151 -23.04 11.77 -10.36
CA ALA A 151 -21.69 11.75 -10.93
C ALA A 151 -21.23 10.32 -11.30
N TRP A 152 -21.78 9.28 -10.65
CA TRP A 152 -21.53 7.88 -11.00
C TRP A 152 -22.14 7.45 -12.35
N LEU A 153 -23.13 8.21 -12.87
CA LEU A 153 -23.73 7.95 -14.18
C LEU A 153 -22.92 8.54 -15.34
N GLN A 154 -21.88 9.34 -15.09
CA GLN A 154 -21.10 9.94 -16.15
C GLN A 154 -20.10 8.91 -16.72
N PRO A 155 -20.21 8.56 -18.04
CA PRO A 155 -19.26 7.69 -18.71
C PRO A 155 -17.88 8.37 -18.71
N GLY A 156 -16.94 7.88 -17.93
CA GLY A 156 -15.59 8.45 -17.83
C GLY A 156 -15.06 8.58 -16.39
N GLN A 157 -15.92 8.68 -15.39
CA GLN A 157 -15.48 8.68 -14.00
C GLN A 157 -15.25 7.24 -13.43
N LEU A 158 -15.87 6.24 -14.05
CA LEU A 158 -15.74 4.83 -13.68
C LEU A 158 -14.62 4.08 -14.46
N ARG A 159 -14.02 4.74 -15.46
CA ARG A 159 -12.97 4.13 -16.30
C ARG A 159 -11.69 4.94 -16.20
N ARG A 160 -10.94 4.73 -15.15
CA ARG A 160 -9.47 4.94 -15.21
C ARG A 160 -8.83 4.34 -13.97
#